data_bd62841422aec775308f1a096a9eb4aa
#
_entry.id   bd62841422aec775308f1a096a9eb4aa
#
_cell.length_a   1.000
_cell.length_b   1.000
_cell.length_c   1.000
_cell.angle_alpha   90.00
_cell.angle_beta   90.00
_cell.angle_gamma   90.00
#
_symmetry.space_group_name_H-M   'P 1'
#
loop_
_entity.id
_entity.type
_entity.pdbx_description
1 polymer ?
#
loop_
_entity_poly.entity_id
_entity_poly.type
_entity_poly.pdbx_seq_one_letter_code
_entity_poly.pdbx_strand_id
1 'polypeptide(L)'
;MDELVEKKALLTLGGGVRLPEGYELPVRISRSTAGPGAGFGSVAFSFGNGRFRVKKSVSYDSGEFELHRKDDGTLFLTRQGEPFLDRIELEPVVRHCPEQAFFDLDPRCIYHCAFCSSPVLDPSDVKHLDADRIMEMLDESMRTQMVKAVSFTSGVCDSEEATTDRLAEVISMVRGKYPEIPIGVEPYVDSVDQIRRLKGAGADEIKLNITTPREDIFAKVCPDLDRDNILRNLEAAVGIFGRGRVTSNIIYGLGETDEDLGRFMDALCAMGVVPGARALRVNRYNRAALENALGKLTPVSPERSIAVARIQKEAMEKHGLTSLSSHTMCLECGCCDIVPFRDI
;
A
#
# COMPACT_ATOMS: atom_id res chain seq x y z
N MET A 1 -21.27 -12.46 -10.04
CA MET A 1 -20.03 -11.87 -9.47
C MET A 1 -19.33 -12.97 -8.70
N ASP A 2 -18.01 -13.01 -8.62
CA ASP A 2 -17.30 -14.01 -7.81
C ASP A 2 -17.52 -13.67 -6.32
N GLU A 3 -18.21 -14.54 -5.58
CA GLU A 3 -18.53 -14.35 -4.16
C GLU A 3 -17.29 -14.07 -3.30
N LEU A 4 -16.15 -14.65 -3.66
CA LEU A 4 -14.90 -14.42 -2.93
C LEU A 4 -14.35 -13.01 -3.14
N VAL A 5 -14.60 -12.37 -4.29
CA VAL A 5 -14.25 -10.96 -4.52
C VAL A 5 -15.07 -10.04 -3.63
N GLU A 6 -16.38 -10.32 -3.48
CA GLU A 6 -17.25 -9.57 -2.56
C GLU A 6 -16.79 -9.73 -1.11
N LYS A 7 -16.47 -10.96 -0.71
CA LYS A 7 -15.91 -11.23 0.63
C LYS A 7 -14.57 -10.54 0.85
N LYS A 8 -13.69 -10.49 -0.18
CA LYS A 8 -12.44 -9.73 -0.09
C LYS A 8 -12.72 -8.23 0.12
N ALA A 9 -13.62 -7.64 -0.65
CA ALA A 9 -13.98 -6.23 -0.52
C ALA A 9 -14.55 -5.92 0.87
N LEU A 10 -15.49 -6.74 1.35
CA LEU A 10 -16.08 -6.63 2.69
C LEU A 10 -15.01 -6.74 3.79
N LEU A 11 -14.15 -7.75 3.72
CA LEU A 11 -13.09 -7.94 4.71
C LEU A 11 -12.08 -6.79 4.65
N THR A 12 -11.71 -6.32 3.45
CA THR A 12 -10.74 -5.22 3.28
C THR A 12 -11.24 -3.92 3.90
N LEU A 13 -12.50 -3.55 3.66
CA LEU A 13 -13.08 -2.28 4.09
C LEU A 13 -13.66 -2.32 5.51
N GLY A 14 -14.09 -3.48 5.96
CA GLY A 14 -14.69 -3.67 7.29
C GLY A 14 -13.72 -3.48 8.45
N GLY A 15 -14.21 -3.65 9.66
CA GLY A 15 -13.46 -3.53 10.91
C GLY A 15 -12.39 -4.60 11.12
N GLY A 16 -11.83 -4.65 12.33
CA GLY A 16 -10.82 -5.64 12.72
C GLY A 16 -11.36 -7.06 12.88
N VAL A 17 -10.46 -8.00 13.12
CA VAL A 17 -10.78 -9.40 13.45
C VAL A 17 -10.58 -9.63 14.94
N ARG A 18 -11.62 -10.11 15.63
CA ARG A 18 -11.53 -10.58 17.01
C ARG A 18 -10.94 -11.99 17.04
N LEU A 19 -9.91 -12.17 17.85
CA LEU A 19 -9.28 -13.47 18.09
C LEU A 19 -10.00 -14.20 19.23
N PRO A 20 -10.06 -15.55 19.20
CA PRO A 20 -10.57 -16.31 20.35
C PRO A 20 -9.72 -16.04 21.59
N GLU A 21 -10.34 -16.13 22.76
CA GLU A 21 -9.62 -16.03 24.03
C GLU A 21 -8.53 -17.10 24.12
N GLY A 22 -7.32 -16.70 24.53
CA GLY A 22 -6.17 -17.60 24.64
C GLY A 22 -5.59 -18.11 23.31
N TYR A 23 -6.05 -17.63 22.16
CA TYR A 23 -5.50 -18.04 20.87
C TYR A 23 -4.13 -17.40 20.64
N GLU A 24 -3.10 -18.21 20.57
CA GLU A 24 -1.75 -17.77 20.20
C GLU A 24 -1.62 -17.69 18.68
N LEU A 25 -1.30 -16.49 18.18
CA LEU A 25 -1.07 -16.28 16.73
C LEU A 25 0.20 -17.02 16.30
N PRO A 26 0.14 -17.92 15.31
CA PRO A 26 1.32 -18.61 14.79
C PRO A 26 2.19 -17.70 13.91
N VAL A 27 1.77 -16.46 13.68
CA VAL A 27 2.45 -15.48 12.84
C VAL A 27 2.68 -14.18 13.59
N ARG A 28 3.73 -13.46 13.21
CA ARG A 28 4.05 -12.14 13.78
C ARG A 28 3.01 -11.09 13.38
N ILE A 29 2.59 -10.27 14.35
CA ILE A 29 1.82 -9.06 14.07
C ILE A 29 2.75 -8.04 13.39
N SER A 30 2.37 -7.62 12.20
CA SER A 30 3.04 -6.54 11.48
C SER A 30 2.52 -5.18 11.96
N ARG A 31 3.42 -4.25 12.25
CA ARG A 31 3.05 -2.84 12.51
C ARG A 31 3.39 -2.00 11.30
N SER A 32 2.44 -1.22 10.83
CA SER A 32 2.68 -0.24 9.77
C SER A 32 3.29 1.01 10.37
N THR A 33 4.26 1.60 9.68
CA THR A 33 4.98 2.81 10.11
C THR A 33 4.68 4.00 9.22
N ALA A 34 4.09 3.77 8.03
CA ALA A 34 3.80 4.81 7.06
C ALA A 34 2.32 4.83 6.63
N GLY A 35 1.90 5.97 6.09
CA GLY A 35 0.58 6.19 5.50
C GLY A 35 -0.58 6.05 6.48
N PRO A 36 -1.81 5.82 5.98
CA PRO A 36 -3.01 5.75 6.84
C PRO A 36 -3.04 4.58 7.82
N GLY A 37 -2.17 3.57 7.62
CA GLY A 37 -2.07 2.40 8.50
C GLY A 37 -1.04 2.54 9.61
N ALA A 38 -0.32 3.65 9.70
CA ALA A 38 0.73 3.84 10.70
C ALA A 38 0.20 3.69 12.15
N GLY A 39 0.97 3.01 12.98
CA GLY A 39 0.63 2.77 14.40
C GLY A 39 -0.31 1.58 14.65
N PHE A 40 -0.85 0.93 13.62
CA PHE A 40 -1.76 -0.23 13.78
C PHE A 40 -1.03 -1.56 13.55
N GLY A 41 -1.29 -2.52 14.46
CA GLY A 41 -0.90 -3.92 14.31
C GLY A 41 -1.87 -4.67 13.42
N SER A 42 -1.35 -5.54 12.55
CA SER A 42 -2.17 -6.32 11.61
C SER A 42 -1.55 -7.67 11.28
N VAL A 43 -2.41 -8.60 10.83
CA VAL A 43 -2.04 -9.93 10.35
C VAL A 43 -2.51 -10.06 8.91
N ALA A 44 -1.79 -10.80 8.08
CA ALA A 44 -2.21 -11.14 6.74
C ALA A 44 -3.02 -12.44 6.76
N PHE A 45 -4.19 -12.39 6.13
CA PHE A 45 -5.09 -13.53 5.93
C PHE A 45 -5.11 -13.86 4.44
N SER A 46 -5.09 -15.14 4.11
CA SER A 46 -5.37 -15.61 2.75
C SER A 46 -6.54 -16.59 2.72
N PHE A 47 -7.21 -16.67 1.59
CA PHE A 47 -8.33 -17.55 1.33
C PHE A 47 -8.49 -17.81 -0.19
N GLY A 48 -9.41 -18.71 -0.55
CA GLY A 48 -9.58 -19.10 -1.95
C GLY A 48 -8.32 -19.79 -2.51
N ASN A 49 -7.71 -20.70 -1.72
CA ASN A 49 -6.44 -21.37 -2.04
C ASN A 49 -5.27 -20.40 -2.29
N GLY A 50 -5.16 -19.34 -1.47
CA GLY A 50 -4.10 -18.35 -1.56
C GLY A 50 -4.29 -17.27 -2.65
N ARG A 51 -5.38 -17.32 -3.43
CA ARG A 51 -5.67 -16.31 -4.46
C ARG A 51 -5.90 -14.93 -3.87
N PHE A 52 -6.62 -14.87 -2.76
CA PHE A 52 -6.98 -13.61 -2.11
C PHE A 52 -6.18 -13.41 -0.84
N ARG A 53 -5.65 -12.21 -0.67
CA ARG A 53 -4.92 -11.77 0.52
C ARG A 53 -5.55 -10.50 1.09
N VAL A 54 -5.67 -10.42 2.41
CA VAL A 54 -6.14 -9.21 3.11
C VAL A 54 -5.36 -9.03 4.39
N LYS A 55 -4.93 -7.80 4.66
CA LYS A 55 -4.27 -7.43 5.91
C LYS A 55 -5.26 -6.74 6.84
N LYS A 56 -5.45 -7.27 8.05
CA LYS A 56 -6.42 -6.79 9.03
C LYS A 56 -5.81 -6.59 10.40
N SER A 57 -6.29 -5.57 11.10
CA SER A 57 -6.04 -5.44 12.54
C SER A 57 -6.69 -6.59 13.29
N VAL A 58 -6.03 -7.04 14.34
CA VAL A 58 -6.51 -8.10 15.22
C VAL A 58 -6.55 -7.60 16.67
N SER A 59 -7.52 -8.09 17.44
CA SER A 59 -7.71 -7.79 18.85
C SER A 59 -8.38 -8.96 19.55
N TYR A 60 -8.14 -9.15 20.83
CA TYR A 60 -8.87 -10.13 21.64
C TYR A 60 -10.21 -9.57 22.15
N ASP A 61 -10.34 -8.25 22.22
CA ASP A 61 -11.49 -7.60 22.86
C ASP A 61 -12.67 -7.38 21.90
N SER A 62 -12.36 -7.00 20.64
CA SER A 62 -13.38 -6.59 19.68
C SER A 62 -12.97 -6.79 18.22
N GLY A 63 -13.95 -6.94 17.34
CA GLY A 63 -13.78 -7.02 15.90
C GLY A 63 -15.14 -7.13 15.21
N GLU A 64 -15.21 -6.67 13.96
CA GLU A 64 -16.40 -6.87 13.11
C GLU A 64 -16.47 -8.32 12.61
N PHE A 65 -15.30 -8.92 12.44
CA PHE A 65 -15.16 -10.34 12.11
C PHE A 65 -14.61 -11.09 13.31
N GLU A 66 -14.91 -12.38 13.40
CA GLU A 66 -14.43 -13.24 14.46
C GLU A 66 -13.70 -14.44 13.89
N LEU A 67 -12.49 -14.68 14.38
CA LEU A 67 -11.71 -15.87 14.03
C LEU A 67 -12.17 -17.06 14.86
N HIS A 68 -12.33 -18.19 14.19
CA HIS A 68 -12.65 -19.48 14.83
C HIS A 68 -11.74 -20.57 14.31
N ARG A 69 -11.66 -21.66 15.07
CA ARG A 69 -10.91 -22.87 14.72
C ARG A 69 -11.82 -24.08 14.87
N LYS A 70 -11.88 -24.93 13.85
CA LYS A 70 -12.54 -26.23 13.88
C LYS A 70 -11.67 -27.26 14.60
N ASP A 71 -12.26 -28.42 14.95
CA ASP A 71 -11.55 -29.54 15.61
C ASP A 71 -10.41 -30.09 14.75
N ASP A 72 -10.52 -30.02 13.41
CA ASP A 72 -9.51 -30.43 12.47
C ASP A 72 -8.37 -29.38 12.27
N GLY A 73 -8.44 -28.26 13.01
CA GLY A 73 -7.48 -27.17 12.95
C GLY A 73 -7.77 -26.11 11.88
N THR A 74 -8.77 -26.31 11.02
CA THR A 74 -9.17 -25.33 9.97
C THR A 74 -9.64 -24.02 10.60
N LEU A 75 -9.08 -22.91 10.14
CA LEU A 75 -9.49 -21.56 10.54
C LEU A 75 -10.60 -21.04 9.63
N PHE A 76 -11.56 -20.33 10.22
CA PHE A 76 -12.65 -19.70 9.48
C PHE A 76 -13.06 -18.36 10.13
N LEU A 77 -13.76 -17.51 9.38
CA LEU A 77 -14.28 -16.25 9.89
C LEU A 77 -15.80 -16.25 9.91
N THR A 78 -16.36 -15.66 10.96
CA THR A 78 -17.75 -15.23 11.01
C THR A 78 -17.83 -13.70 10.98
N ARG A 79 -19.00 -13.17 10.59
CA ARG A 79 -19.36 -11.75 10.66
C ARG A 79 -20.75 -11.62 11.25
N GLN A 80 -20.89 -10.89 12.36
CA GLN A 80 -22.17 -10.74 13.07
C GLN A 80 -22.82 -12.10 13.47
N GLY A 81 -21.97 -13.09 13.80
CA GLY A 81 -22.42 -14.44 14.17
C GLY A 81 -22.67 -15.40 12.99
N GLU A 82 -22.74 -14.89 11.76
CA GLU A 82 -22.98 -15.69 10.56
C GLU A 82 -21.67 -16.15 9.88
N PRO A 83 -21.64 -17.34 9.25
CA PRO A 83 -20.50 -17.80 8.48
C PRO A 83 -20.09 -16.81 7.38
N PHE A 84 -18.82 -16.44 7.33
CA PHE A 84 -18.31 -15.47 6.36
C PHE A 84 -17.27 -16.08 5.40
N LEU A 85 -16.20 -16.67 5.91
CA LEU A 85 -15.19 -17.39 5.12
C LEU A 85 -14.93 -18.75 5.79
N ASP A 86 -15.13 -19.83 5.06
CA ASP A 86 -15.04 -21.20 5.59
C ASP A 86 -13.62 -21.69 5.85
N ARG A 87 -12.67 -21.22 5.07
CA ARG A 87 -11.25 -21.60 5.18
C ARG A 87 -10.38 -20.39 4.94
N ILE A 88 -9.54 -20.11 5.91
CA ILE A 88 -8.52 -19.05 5.82
C ILE A 88 -7.20 -19.59 6.32
N GLU A 89 -6.13 -18.93 5.87
CA GLU A 89 -4.77 -19.15 6.36
C GLU A 89 -4.21 -17.84 6.90
N LEU A 90 -3.35 -17.94 7.91
CA LEU A 90 -2.57 -16.81 8.43
C LEU A 90 -1.22 -16.81 7.73
N GLU A 91 -0.95 -15.79 6.94
CA GLU A 91 0.31 -15.69 6.21
C GLU A 91 1.39 -14.97 7.03
N PRO A 92 2.59 -15.54 7.14
CA PRO A 92 3.71 -14.83 7.73
C PRO A 92 4.03 -13.57 6.92
N VAL A 93 4.28 -12.49 7.62
CA VAL A 93 4.76 -11.24 7.03
C VAL A 93 6.26 -11.11 7.25
N VAL A 94 6.99 -10.80 6.20
CA VAL A 94 8.44 -10.59 6.27
C VAL A 94 8.72 -9.28 7.03
N ARG A 95 8.44 -8.17 6.38
CA ARG A 95 8.44 -6.80 6.96
C ARG A 95 7.30 -6.05 6.30
N HIS A 96 6.23 -5.77 7.00
CA HIS A 96 5.01 -5.13 6.53
C HIS A 96 4.07 -6.01 5.69
N CYS A 97 4.54 -6.82 4.76
CA CYS A 97 3.69 -7.66 3.90
C CYS A 97 4.24 -9.10 3.74
N PRO A 98 3.40 -10.05 3.30
CA PRO A 98 3.87 -11.38 2.95
C PRO A 98 4.90 -11.32 1.82
N GLU A 99 5.91 -12.17 1.88
CA GLU A 99 6.93 -12.41 0.85
C GLU A 99 7.75 -11.19 0.41
N GLN A 100 7.52 -10.00 0.99
CA GLN A 100 8.27 -8.79 0.69
C GLN A 100 8.80 -8.12 1.95
N ALA A 101 10.05 -7.70 1.92
CA ALA A 101 10.66 -6.86 2.92
C ALA A 101 10.42 -5.38 2.55
N PHE A 102 9.37 -4.77 3.11
CA PHE A 102 9.04 -3.36 2.89
C PHE A 102 9.48 -2.54 4.10
N PHE A 103 10.38 -1.58 3.88
CA PHE A 103 10.96 -0.71 4.89
C PHE A 103 10.51 0.73 4.70
N ASP A 104 10.22 1.39 5.80
CA ASP A 104 10.03 2.82 5.90
C ASP A 104 11.23 3.40 6.64
N LEU A 105 12.02 4.22 5.96
CA LEU A 105 13.28 4.75 6.50
C LEU A 105 13.02 5.79 7.60
N ASP A 106 12.09 6.71 7.32
CA ASP A 106 11.68 7.73 8.28
C ASP A 106 10.20 8.06 8.08
N PRO A 107 9.33 7.73 9.05
CA PRO A 107 7.91 8.03 8.94
C PRO A 107 7.54 9.50 9.19
N ARG A 108 8.48 10.36 9.63
CA ARG A 108 8.25 11.80 9.79
C ARG A 108 8.15 12.48 8.43
N CYS A 109 7.32 13.50 8.31
CA CYS A 109 7.13 14.21 7.07
C CYS A 109 6.84 15.70 7.31
N ILE A 110 7.46 16.57 6.52
CA ILE A 110 7.21 18.01 6.55
C ILE A 110 5.91 18.42 5.86
N TYR A 111 5.33 17.52 5.06
CA TYR A 111 4.08 17.74 4.33
C TYR A 111 2.86 17.33 5.13
N HIS A 112 1.75 18.04 4.93
CA HIS A 112 0.51 17.88 5.71
C HIS A 112 -0.63 17.27 4.88
N CYS A 113 -0.36 16.15 4.19
CA CYS A 113 -1.40 15.44 3.45
C CYS A 113 -2.51 14.96 4.41
N ALA A 114 -3.75 15.41 4.19
CA ALA A 114 -4.87 15.20 5.12
C ALA A 114 -5.21 13.73 5.38
N PHE A 115 -4.92 12.84 4.45
CA PHE A 115 -5.15 11.40 4.59
C PHE A 115 -4.01 10.64 5.28
N CYS A 116 -2.83 11.27 5.44
CA CYS A 116 -1.62 10.63 5.98
C CYS A 116 -1.57 10.75 7.49
N SER A 117 -1.05 9.73 8.17
CA SER A 117 -0.82 9.78 9.62
C SER A 117 0.56 10.35 9.98
N SER A 118 1.50 10.38 9.05
CA SER A 118 2.90 10.80 9.30
C SER A 118 3.04 12.17 9.95
N PRO A 119 2.31 13.22 9.52
CA PRO A 119 2.45 14.55 10.13
C PRO A 119 2.01 14.65 11.58
N VAL A 120 1.23 13.69 12.07
CA VAL A 120 0.62 13.71 13.42
C VAL A 120 1.12 12.57 14.32
N LEU A 121 2.10 11.80 13.86
CA LEU A 121 2.74 10.78 14.70
C LEU A 121 3.57 11.45 15.79
N ASP A 122 3.50 10.90 17.02
CA ASP A 122 4.37 11.35 18.09
C ASP A 122 5.83 11.01 17.74
N PRO A 123 6.75 12.00 17.74
CA PRO A 123 8.16 11.75 17.44
C PRO A 123 8.82 10.68 18.33
N SER A 124 8.32 10.47 19.55
CA SER A 124 8.81 9.43 20.46
C SER A 124 8.42 8.01 20.05
N ASP A 125 7.34 7.86 19.27
CA ASP A 125 6.86 6.58 18.75
C ASP A 125 7.52 6.20 17.40
N VAL A 126 8.27 7.13 16.82
CA VAL A 126 8.85 7.02 15.49
C VAL A 126 10.30 6.55 15.56
N LYS A 127 10.61 5.46 14.86
CA LYS A 127 11.97 4.96 14.70
C LYS A 127 12.49 5.28 13.32
N HIS A 128 13.54 6.09 13.28
CA HIS A 128 14.37 6.22 12.09
C HIS A 128 15.17 4.92 11.87
N LEU A 129 15.25 4.46 10.62
CA LEU A 129 16.07 3.31 10.22
C LEU A 129 17.20 3.81 9.30
N ASP A 130 18.43 3.64 9.76
CA ASP A 130 19.60 3.83 8.91
C ASP A 130 19.83 2.62 7.99
N ALA A 131 20.70 2.80 7.01
CA ALA A 131 20.96 1.79 6.00
C ALA A 131 21.56 0.50 6.59
N ASP A 132 22.46 0.60 7.58
CA ASP A 132 23.05 -0.57 8.23
C ASP A 132 22.00 -1.39 8.97
N ARG A 133 21.13 -0.73 9.70
CA ARG A 133 20.03 -1.39 10.42
C ARG A 133 19.06 -2.08 9.46
N ILE A 134 18.74 -1.44 8.34
CA ILE A 134 17.91 -2.05 7.29
C ILE A 134 18.59 -3.29 6.73
N MET A 135 19.89 -3.24 6.45
CA MET A 135 20.66 -4.39 5.95
C MET A 135 20.66 -5.55 6.94
N GLU A 136 20.88 -5.30 8.24
CA GLU A 136 20.78 -6.33 9.27
C GLU A 136 19.38 -6.99 9.30
N MET A 137 18.32 -6.17 9.26
CA MET A 137 16.94 -6.65 9.26
C MET A 137 16.60 -7.43 7.99
N LEU A 138 17.14 -7.03 6.83
CA LEU A 138 16.96 -7.75 5.58
C LEU A 138 17.70 -9.07 5.59
N ASP A 139 18.96 -9.09 6.06
CA ASP A 139 19.75 -10.31 6.20
C ASP A 139 19.07 -11.35 7.10
N GLU A 140 18.50 -10.91 8.22
CA GLU A 140 17.69 -11.76 9.09
C GLU A 140 16.49 -12.34 8.33
N SER A 141 15.77 -11.48 7.59
CA SER A 141 14.61 -11.90 6.83
C SER A 141 14.97 -12.91 5.73
N MET A 142 16.04 -12.65 4.98
CA MET A 142 16.54 -13.54 3.92
C MET A 142 16.95 -14.92 4.43
N ARG A 143 17.44 -15.01 5.68
CA ARG A 143 17.83 -16.30 6.31
C ARG A 143 16.65 -17.09 6.86
N THR A 144 15.59 -16.41 7.29
CA THR A 144 14.50 -17.02 8.07
C THR A 144 13.20 -17.16 7.31
N GLN A 145 13.03 -16.48 6.19
CA GLN A 145 11.78 -16.41 5.44
C GLN A 145 12.03 -16.36 3.93
N MET A 146 10.98 -16.64 3.16
CA MET A 146 11.01 -16.40 1.72
C MET A 146 10.83 -14.89 1.47
N VAL A 147 11.81 -14.26 0.84
CA VAL A 147 11.77 -12.86 0.42
C VAL A 147 11.85 -12.79 -1.10
N LYS A 148 10.76 -12.42 -1.75
CA LYS A 148 10.68 -12.30 -3.21
C LYS A 148 11.05 -10.91 -3.72
N ALA A 149 10.88 -9.88 -2.89
CA ALA A 149 11.17 -8.50 -3.24
C ALA A 149 11.51 -7.66 -2.03
N VAL A 150 12.21 -6.56 -2.26
CA VAL A 150 12.48 -5.53 -1.25
C VAL A 150 11.87 -4.22 -1.72
N SER A 151 11.33 -3.44 -0.79
CA SER A 151 10.77 -2.13 -1.13
C SER A 151 11.08 -1.11 -0.05
N PHE A 152 11.23 0.15 -0.46
CA PHE A 152 11.57 1.25 0.41
C PHE A 152 10.60 2.41 0.23
N THR A 153 10.24 3.04 1.35
CA THR A 153 9.55 4.32 1.38
C THR A 153 10.16 5.21 2.46
N SER A 154 9.86 6.47 2.45
CA SER A 154 10.19 7.40 3.51
C SER A 154 9.23 8.58 3.47
N GLY A 155 8.89 9.13 4.63
CA GLY A 155 8.45 10.51 4.69
C GLY A 155 9.59 11.46 4.34
N VAL A 156 9.27 12.67 3.96
CA VAL A 156 10.25 13.75 3.76
C VAL A 156 10.41 14.49 5.09
N CYS A 157 11.47 14.16 5.86
CA CYS A 157 11.64 14.76 7.18
C CYS A 157 12.46 16.06 7.16
N ASP A 158 13.37 16.21 6.19
CA ASP A 158 14.24 17.38 6.06
C ASP A 158 14.06 18.07 4.70
N SER A 159 14.34 17.31 3.62
CA SER A 159 14.16 17.72 2.23
C SER A 159 14.02 16.49 1.33
N GLU A 160 13.49 16.69 0.12
CA GLU A 160 13.38 15.67 -0.93
C GLU A 160 14.77 15.16 -1.32
N GLU A 161 15.75 16.06 -1.40
CA GLU A 161 17.14 15.73 -1.74
C GLU A 161 17.76 14.80 -0.70
N ALA A 162 17.71 15.16 0.58
CA ALA A 162 18.24 14.34 1.66
C ALA A 162 17.51 12.98 1.78
N THR A 163 16.19 12.96 1.52
CA THR A 163 15.40 11.73 1.52
C THR A 163 15.81 10.83 0.35
N THR A 164 15.99 11.41 -0.84
CA THR A 164 16.47 10.68 -2.03
C THR A 164 17.86 10.09 -1.81
N ASP A 165 18.78 10.82 -1.18
CA ASP A 165 20.13 10.34 -0.86
C ASP A 165 20.09 9.13 0.06
N ARG A 166 19.30 9.18 1.14
CA ARG A 166 19.14 8.04 2.06
C ARG A 166 18.53 6.81 1.37
N LEU A 167 17.50 7.03 0.53
CA LEU A 167 16.91 5.94 -0.26
C LEU A 167 17.90 5.34 -1.26
N ALA A 168 18.65 6.17 -1.96
CA ALA A 168 19.67 5.72 -2.93
C ALA A 168 20.80 4.94 -2.26
N GLU A 169 21.24 5.35 -1.07
CA GLU A 169 22.25 4.66 -0.28
C GLU A 169 21.80 3.23 0.05
N VAL A 170 20.64 3.07 0.69
CA VAL A 170 20.16 1.75 1.07
C VAL A 170 19.87 0.87 -0.15
N ILE A 171 19.31 1.42 -1.22
CA ILE A 171 19.07 0.70 -2.47
C ILE A 171 20.40 0.17 -3.04
N SER A 172 21.45 1.00 -3.07
CA SER A 172 22.78 0.60 -3.56
C SER A 172 23.39 -0.51 -2.71
N MET A 173 23.27 -0.43 -1.39
CA MET A 173 23.76 -1.47 -0.49
C MET A 173 23.03 -2.81 -0.71
N VAL A 174 21.69 -2.77 -0.83
CA VAL A 174 20.90 -3.97 -1.12
C VAL A 174 21.23 -4.55 -2.47
N ARG A 175 21.31 -3.73 -3.52
CA ARG A 175 21.68 -4.17 -4.88
C ARG A 175 23.08 -4.79 -4.93
N GLY A 176 24.04 -4.21 -4.19
CA GLY A 176 25.40 -4.75 -4.09
C GLY A 176 25.47 -6.13 -3.45
N LYS A 177 24.60 -6.40 -2.45
CA LYS A 177 24.58 -7.68 -1.73
C LYS A 177 23.62 -8.71 -2.35
N TYR A 178 22.52 -8.27 -2.89
CA TYR A 178 21.43 -9.09 -3.46
C TYR A 178 21.16 -8.65 -4.91
N PRO A 179 22.02 -8.97 -5.89
CA PRO A 179 21.97 -8.40 -7.23
C PRO A 179 20.69 -8.71 -8.00
N GLU A 180 20.05 -9.85 -7.73
CA GLU A 180 18.89 -10.33 -8.49
C GLU A 180 17.54 -10.01 -7.85
N ILE A 181 17.51 -9.51 -6.60
CA ILE A 181 16.25 -9.26 -5.93
C ILE A 181 15.54 -8.04 -6.53
N PRO A 182 14.24 -8.12 -6.85
CA PRO A 182 13.48 -6.95 -7.28
C PRO A 182 13.44 -5.87 -6.18
N ILE A 183 13.76 -4.62 -6.54
CA ILE A 183 13.76 -3.48 -5.63
C ILE A 183 12.74 -2.43 -6.09
N GLY A 184 11.77 -2.15 -5.23
CA GLY A 184 10.79 -1.08 -5.41
C GLY A 184 11.08 0.12 -4.52
N VAL A 185 10.78 1.32 -4.99
CA VAL A 185 10.91 2.54 -4.19
C VAL A 185 9.68 3.43 -4.31
N GLU A 186 9.21 3.97 -3.17
CA GLU A 186 8.06 4.88 -3.10
C GLU A 186 8.49 6.20 -2.42
N PRO A 187 9.17 7.09 -3.15
CA PRO A 187 9.59 8.41 -2.67
C PRO A 187 8.54 9.48 -2.97
N TYR A 188 8.67 10.64 -2.33
CA TYR A 188 8.28 11.90 -2.95
C TYR A 188 9.54 12.57 -3.51
N VAL A 189 9.46 13.01 -4.77
CA VAL A 189 10.57 13.66 -5.49
C VAL A 189 10.06 14.93 -6.18
N ASP A 190 10.90 15.95 -6.22
CA ASP A 190 10.59 17.22 -6.87
C ASP A 190 11.35 17.42 -8.21
N SER A 191 12.31 16.55 -8.53
CA SER A 191 13.12 16.65 -9.75
C SER A 191 13.36 15.30 -10.44
N VAL A 192 13.60 15.38 -11.75
CA VAL A 192 13.93 14.23 -12.60
C VAL A 192 15.31 13.65 -12.23
N ASP A 193 16.22 14.45 -11.70
CA ASP A 193 17.55 13.98 -11.31
C ASP A 193 17.49 13.07 -10.08
N GLN A 194 16.58 13.31 -9.16
CA GLN A 194 16.29 12.40 -8.04
C GLN A 194 15.77 11.04 -8.56
N ILE A 195 14.91 11.04 -9.57
CA ILE A 195 14.40 9.80 -10.21
C ILE A 195 15.57 9.02 -10.86
N ARG A 196 16.46 9.71 -11.60
CA ARG A 196 17.65 9.10 -12.19
C ARG A 196 18.60 8.52 -11.14
N ARG A 197 18.78 9.21 -10.01
CA ARG A 197 19.61 8.76 -8.89
C ARG A 197 19.07 7.46 -8.29
N LEU A 198 17.78 7.37 -8.01
CA LEU A 198 17.14 6.15 -7.51
C LEU A 198 17.27 4.99 -8.50
N LYS A 199 17.08 5.26 -9.80
CA LYS A 199 17.30 4.25 -10.85
C LYS A 199 18.77 3.80 -10.90
N GLY A 200 19.69 4.74 -10.87
CA GLY A 200 21.14 4.48 -10.87
C GLY A 200 21.62 3.71 -9.63
N ALA A 201 20.99 3.91 -8.50
CA ALA A 201 21.23 3.13 -7.27
C ALA A 201 20.79 1.66 -7.38
N GLY A 202 19.94 1.32 -8.34
CA GLY A 202 19.52 -0.06 -8.61
C GLY A 202 18.03 -0.36 -8.35
N ALA A 203 17.17 0.66 -8.22
CA ALA A 203 15.71 0.43 -8.15
C ALA A 203 15.19 -0.10 -9.49
N ASP A 204 14.32 -1.12 -9.45
CA ASP A 204 13.65 -1.72 -10.61
C ASP A 204 12.32 -1.06 -10.90
N GLU A 205 11.59 -0.69 -9.85
CA GLU A 205 10.25 -0.10 -9.92
C GLU A 205 10.17 1.14 -9.02
N ILE A 206 9.40 2.15 -9.48
CA ILE A 206 9.17 3.38 -8.73
C ILE A 206 7.67 3.65 -8.60
N LYS A 207 7.26 4.18 -7.45
CA LYS A 207 5.90 4.63 -7.21
C LYS A 207 5.88 6.11 -6.82
N LEU A 208 5.26 6.92 -7.65
CA LEU A 208 5.03 8.34 -7.41
C LEU A 208 3.52 8.60 -7.30
N ASN A 209 3.05 8.98 -6.12
CA ASN A 209 1.62 9.03 -5.82
C ASN A 209 0.99 10.36 -6.23
N ILE A 210 0.02 10.34 -7.16
CA ILE A 210 -0.76 11.51 -7.58
C ILE A 210 -2.00 11.75 -6.71
N THR A 211 -2.35 10.80 -5.87
CA THR A 211 -3.39 10.87 -4.84
C THR A 211 -4.82 10.93 -5.36
N THR A 212 -5.18 11.85 -6.22
CA THR A 212 -6.59 12.03 -6.68
C THR A 212 -6.65 12.56 -8.11
N PRO A 213 -7.69 12.18 -8.89
CA PRO A 213 -7.89 12.70 -10.26
C PRO A 213 -8.22 14.19 -10.30
N ARG A 214 -8.85 14.72 -9.24
CA ARG A 214 -9.39 16.06 -9.19
C ARG A 214 -8.41 17.05 -8.57
N GLU A 215 -8.12 18.11 -9.31
CA GLU A 215 -7.21 19.19 -8.88
C GLU A 215 -7.74 19.95 -7.66
N ASP A 216 -9.05 20.26 -7.63
CA ASP A 216 -9.68 20.94 -6.50
C ASP A 216 -9.69 20.11 -5.20
N ILE A 217 -9.77 18.78 -5.32
CA ILE A 217 -9.62 17.87 -4.19
C ILE A 217 -8.15 17.78 -3.79
N PHE A 218 -7.24 17.66 -4.76
CA PHE A 218 -5.80 17.59 -4.51
C PHE A 218 -5.31 18.80 -3.70
N ALA A 219 -5.68 20.00 -4.12
CA ALA A 219 -5.31 21.24 -3.43
C ALA A 219 -5.77 21.29 -1.96
N LYS A 220 -6.86 20.59 -1.62
CA LYS A 220 -7.39 20.52 -0.25
C LYS A 220 -6.70 19.44 0.58
N VAL A 221 -6.40 18.28 0.00
CA VAL A 221 -5.87 17.11 0.75
C VAL A 221 -4.36 17.00 0.71
N CYS A 222 -3.69 17.69 -0.21
CA CYS A 222 -2.23 17.76 -0.37
C CYS A 222 -1.77 19.20 -0.56
N PRO A 223 -2.05 20.12 0.41
CA PRO A 223 -1.87 21.56 0.20
C PRO A 223 -0.42 21.98 -0.04
N ASP A 224 0.54 21.18 0.40
CA ASP A 224 1.97 21.48 0.31
C ASP A 224 2.65 20.87 -0.94
N LEU A 225 1.90 20.09 -1.76
CA LEU A 225 2.47 19.37 -2.88
C LEU A 225 2.11 20.02 -4.22
N ASP A 226 3.03 19.99 -5.19
CA ASP A 226 2.80 20.43 -6.57
C ASP A 226 2.31 19.26 -7.44
N ARG A 227 1.00 19.28 -7.76
CA ARG A 227 0.34 18.26 -8.58
C ARG A 227 0.93 18.16 -10.00
N ASP A 228 1.20 19.29 -10.62
CA ASP A 228 1.72 19.33 -11.99
C ASP A 228 3.17 18.83 -12.04
N ASN A 229 3.94 19.09 -11.00
CA ASN A 229 5.28 18.54 -10.87
C ASN A 229 5.24 17.02 -10.70
N ILE A 230 4.30 16.48 -9.90
CA ILE A 230 4.13 15.02 -9.79
C ILE A 230 3.79 14.39 -11.14
N LEU A 231 2.90 15.01 -11.95
CA LEU A 231 2.55 14.50 -13.27
C LEU A 231 3.75 14.53 -14.24
N ARG A 232 4.54 15.61 -14.26
CA ARG A 232 5.79 15.68 -15.04
C ARG A 232 6.80 14.62 -14.60
N ASN A 233 6.94 14.41 -13.31
CA ASN A 233 7.84 13.38 -12.75
C ASN A 233 7.35 11.96 -13.06
N LEU A 234 6.05 11.70 -13.11
CA LEU A 234 5.49 10.40 -13.56
C LEU A 234 5.87 10.12 -15.02
N GLU A 235 5.71 11.11 -15.92
CA GLU A 235 6.09 10.98 -17.33
C GLU A 235 7.60 10.73 -17.49
N ALA A 236 8.41 11.51 -16.79
CA ALA A 236 9.87 11.35 -16.79
C ALA A 236 10.29 9.97 -16.23
N ALA A 237 9.63 9.52 -15.16
CA ALA A 237 9.88 8.21 -14.55
C ALA A 237 9.60 7.06 -15.55
N VAL A 238 8.54 7.15 -16.37
CA VAL A 238 8.28 6.15 -17.42
C VAL A 238 9.41 6.10 -18.44
N GLY A 239 9.95 7.27 -18.82
CA GLY A 239 11.14 7.34 -19.70
C GLY A 239 12.40 6.70 -19.11
N ILE A 240 12.54 6.71 -17.77
CA ILE A 240 13.75 6.22 -17.06
C ILE A 240 13.60 4.75 -16.63
N PHE A 241 12.46 4.36 -16.07
CA PHE A 241 12.21 3.02 -15.54
C PHE A 241 11.59 2.07 -16.58
N GLY A 242 10.92 2.63 -17.57
CA GLY A 242 10.18 1.89 -18.60
C GLY A 242 8.68 1.81 -18.29
N ARG A 243 7.93 1.57 -19.36
CA ARG A 243 6.46 1.37 -19.34
C ARG A 243 6.10 0.18 -18.44
N GLY A 244 5.12 0.37 -17.54
CA GLY A 244 4.68 -0.67 -16.61
C GLY A 244 5.58 -0.88 -15.39
N ARG A 245 6.68 -0.11 -15.26
CA ARG A 245 7.58 -0.11 -14.09
C ARG A 245 7.38 1.09 -13.16
N VAL A 246 6.48 1.97 -13.53
CA VAL A 246 6.07 3.13 -12.76
C VAL A 246 4.64 2.92 -12.30
N THR A 247 4.41 3.08 -11.01
CA THR A 247 3.07 2.98 -10.42
C THR A 247 2.67 4.28 -9.75
N SER A 248 1.36 4.52 -9.60
CA SER A 248 0.85 5.68 -8.87
C SER A 248 -0.42 5.33 -8.13
N ASN A 249 -0.48 5.58 -6.82
CA ASN A 249 -1.71 5.40 -6.06
C ASN A 249 -2.68 6.56 -6.31
N ILE A 250 -3.94 6.18 -6.49
CA ILE A 250 -5.11 7.04 -6.50
C ILE A 250 -5.98 6.64 -5.33
N ILE A 251 -6.27 7.57 -4.44
CA ILE A 251 -7.20 7.37 -3.32
C ILE A 251 -8.60 7.73 -3.82
N TYR A 252 -9.54 6.81 -3.71
CA TYR A 252 -10.95 7.04 -4.02
C TYR A 252 -11.80 7.09 -2.75
N GLY A 253 -12.89 7.87 -2.80
CA GLY A 253 -13.71 8.22 -1.65
C GLY A 253 -13.41 9.61 -1.07
N LEU A 254 -12.63 10.44 -1.79
CA LEU A 254 -12.34 11.83 -1.44
C LEU A 254 -13.38 12.82 -1.97
N GLY A 255 -14.33 12.36 -2.82
CA GLY A 255 -15.38 13.17 -3.44
C GLY A 255 -15.34 13.19 -4.98
N GLU A 256 -14.44 12.45 -5.59
CA GLU A 256 -14.37 12.19 -7.02
C GLU A 256 -15.49 11.25 -7.48
N THR A 257 -15.87 11.34 -8.76
CA THR A 257 -16.79 10.39 -9.39
C THR A 257 -16.04 9.20 -10.01
N ASP A 258 -16.77 8.12 -10.34
CA ASP A 258 -16.21 6.97 -11.04
C ASP A 258 -15.77 7.34 -12.47
N GLU A 259 -16.42 8.35 -13.11
CA GLU A 259 -15.99 8.90 -14.41
C GLU A 259 -14.67 9.67 -14.28
N ASP A 260 -14.46 10.44 -13.19
CA ASP A 260 -13.19 11.11 -12.93
C ASP A 260 -12.06 10.08 -12.78
N LEU A 261 -12.32 9.00 -12.04
CA LEU A 261 -11.37 7.89 -11.88
C LEU A 261 -11.05 7.22 -13.22
N GLY A 262 -12.08 6.90 -14.01
CA GLY A 262 -11.91 6.24 -15.32
C GLY A 262 -11.08 7.06 -16.28
N ARG A 263 -11.40 8.33 -16.48
CA ARG A 263 -10.64 9.25 -17.35
C ARG A 263 -9.19 9.39 -16.89
N PHE A 264 -8.99 9.50 -15.58
CA PHE A 264 -7.65 9.72 -15.05
C PHE A 264 -6.78 8.47 -15.11
N MET A 265 -7.34 7.30 -14.78
CA MET A 265 -6.65 6.02 -14.93
C MET A 265 -6.30 5.72 -16.39
N ASP A 266 -7.20 6.04 -17.32
CA ASP A 266 -6.94 5.94 -18.76
C ASP A 266 -5.74 6.82 -19.17
N ALA A 267 -5.69 8.07 -18.72
CA ALA A 267 -4.58 8.98 -18.99
C ALA A 267 -3.24 8.48 -18.40
N LEU A 268 -3.23 7.98 -17.17
CA LEU A 268 -2.02 7.37 -16.55
C LEU A 268 -1.55 6.14 -17.33
N CYS A 269 -2.48 5.27 -17.73
CA CYS A 269 -2.16 4.08 -18.52
C CYS A 269 -1.63 4.44 -19.91
N ALA A 270 -2.18 5.46 -20.57
CA ALA A 270 -1.67 5.99 -21.84
C ALA A 270 -0.21 6.46 -21.71
N MET A 271 0.13 7.13 -20.61
CA MET A 271 1.50 7.53 -20.26
C MET A 271 2.43 6.32 -20.02
N GLY A 272 1.88 5.17 -19.61
CA GLY A 272 2.63 3.94 -19.27
C GLY A 272 2.75 3.68 -17.79
N VAL A 273 2.04 4.45 -16.97
CA VAL A 273 1.95 4.31 -15.51
C VAL A 273 0.88 3.29 -15.17
N VAL A 274 1.15 2.38 -14.24
CA VAL A 274 0.16 1.44 -13.70
C VAL A 274 -0.53 2.09 -12.50
N PRO A 275 -1.82 2.46 -12.59
CA PRO A 275 -2.54 3.03 -11.46
C PRO A 275 -2.77 1.99 -10.37
N GLY A 276 -2.69 2.42 -9.10
CA GLY A 276 -3.08 1.65 -7.93
C GLY A 276 -4.28 2.30 -7.24
N ALA A 277 -5.46 1.69 -7.29
CA ALA A 277 -6.64 2.23 -6.62
C ALA A 277 -6.64 1.91 -5.12
N ARG A 278 -6.84 2.92 -4.28
CA ARG A 278 -6.84 2.83 -2.83
C ARG A 278 -8.12 3.40 -2.25
N ALA A 279 -8.88 2.59 -1.51
CA ALA A 279 -10.00 3.11 -0.75
C ALA A 279 -9.54 4.08 0.34
N LEU A 280 -10.20 5.22 0.47
CA LEU A 280 -9.97 6.14 1.58
C LEU A 280 -10.15 5.42 2.92
N ARG A 281 -9.13 5.45 3.77
CA ARG A 281 -9.16 4.90 5.11
C ARG A 281 -9.13 6.01 6.14
N VAL A 282 -10.23 6.19 6.82
CA VAL A 282 -10.37 7.18 7.90
C VAL A 282 -10.06 6.51 9.24
N ASN A 283 -9.17 7.08 10.00
CA ASN A 283 -8.78 6.62 11.33
C ASN A 283 -8.64 7.79 12.32
N ARG A 284 -8.25 7.51 13.56
CA ARG A 284 -8.11 8.53 14.62
C ARG A 284 -7.08 9.63 14.32
N TYR A 285 -6.07 9.35 13.49
CA TYR A 285 -5.00 10.28 13.19
C TYR A 285 -5.33 11.25 12.05
N ASN A 286 -6.08 10.80 11.03
CA ASN A 286 -6.36 11.59 9.84
C ASN A 286 -7.81 12.14 9.77
N ARG A 287 -8.73 11.68 10.63
CA ARG A 287 -10.15 12.07 10.59
C ARG A 287 -10.33 13.58 10.62
N ALA A 288 -9.73 14.27 11.59
CA ALA A 288 -9.93 15.70 11.76
C ALA A 288 -9.40 16.49 10.56
N ALA A 289 -8.24 16.14 10.02
CA ALA A 289 -7.67 16.77 8.84
C ALA A 289 -8.54 16.54 7.59
N LEU A 290 -9.04 15.33 7.38
CA LEU A 290 -9.93 14.99 6.28
C LEU A 290 -11.28 15.70 6.39
N GLU A 291 -11.90 15.73 7.56
CA GLU A 291 -13.16 16.45 7.79
C GLU A 291 -13.02 17.96 7.62
N ASN A 292 -11.87 18.53 8.00
CA ASN A 292 -11.56 19.93 7.75
C ASN A 292 -11.36 20.24 6.25
N ALA A 293 -10.69 19.36 5.52
CA ALA A 293 -10.41 19.55 4.10
C ALA A 293 -11.63 19.31 3.20
N LEU A 294 -12.45 18.28 3.50
CA LEU A 294 -13.49 17.75 2.63
C LEU A 294 -14.91 17.85 3.21
N GLY A 295 -15.06 18.20 4.49
CA GLY A 295 -16.34 18.18 5.18
C GLY A 295 -16.77 16.77 5.55
N LYS A 296 -18.05 16.44 5.32
CA LYS A 296 -18.61 15.14 5.69
C LYS A 296 -18.00 14.02 4.83
N LEU A 297 -17.37 13.05 5.49
CA LEU A 297 -16.80 11.88 4.83
C LEU A 297 -17.86 10.78 4.66
N THR A 298 -17.87 10.14 3.50
CA THR A 298 -18.70 8.97 3.22
C THR A 298 -17.82 7.74 3.11
N PRO A 299 -18.07 6.69 3.92
CA PRO A 299 -17.31 5.44 3.80
C PRO A 299 -17.43 4.83 2.40
N VAL A 300 -16.34 4.28 1.91
CA VAL A 300 -16.34 3.55 0.64
C VAL A 300 -17.07 2.22 0.83
N SER A 301 -18.02 1.91 -0.07
CA SER A 301 -18.71 0.62 -0.03
C SER A 301 -17.92 -0.49 -0.74
N PRO A 302 -18.14 -1.76 -0.37
CA PRO A 302 -17.56 -2.92 -1.05
C PRO A 302 -17.88 -2.96 -2.54
N GLU A 303 -19.10 -2.61 -2.93
CA GLU A 303 -19.57 -2.57 -4.33
C GLU A 303 -18.77 -1.53 -5.13
N ARG A 304 -18.57 -0.33 -4.55
CA ARG A 304 -17.76 0.72 -5.17
C ARG A 304 -16.30 0.29 -5.30
N SER A 305 -15.76 -0.41 -4.30
CA SER A 305 -14.39 -0.93 -4.36
C SER A 305 -14.20 -1.89 -5.56
N ILE A 306 -15.16 -2.78 -5.80
CA ILE A 306 -15.15 -3.70 -6.93
C ILE A 306 -15.35 -2.95 -8.25
N ALA A 307 -16.25 -1.95 -8.30
CA ALA A 307 -16.48 -1.13 -9.48
C ALA A 307 -15.21 -0.37 -9.89
N VAL A 308 -14.53 0.26 -8.92
CA VAL A 308 -13.27 0.98 -9.17
C VAL A 308 -12.17 0.03 -9.66
N ALA A 309 -12.07 -1.18 -9.11
CA ALA A 309 -11.11 -2.17 -9.59
C ALA A 309 -11.39 -2.62 -11.03
N ARG A 310 -12.66 -2.67 -11.47
CA ARG A 310 -13.02 -2.94 -12.88
C ARG A 310 -12.64 -1.78 -13.78
N ILE A 311 -12.94 -0.54 -13.38
CA ILE A 311 -12.52 0.67 -14.11
C ILE A 311 -10.99 0.67 -14.29
N GLN A 312 -10.26 0.36 -13.22
CA GLN A 312 -8.80 0.25 -13.24
C GLN A 312 -8.34 -0.84 -14.22
N LYS A 313 -8.99 -2.02 -14.22
CA LYS A 313 -8.68 -3.13 -15.13
C LYS A 313 -8.90 -2.75 -16.59
N GLU A 314 -10.06 -2.18 -16.90
CA GLU A 314 -10.43 -1.72 -18.26
C GLU A 314 -9.42 -0.68 -18.79
N ALA A 315 -9.01 0.28 -17.96
CA ALA A 315 -7.99 1.25 -18.34
C ALA A 315 -6.64 0.59 -18.65
N MET A 316 -6.21 -0.38 -17.84
CA MET A 316 -4.97 -1.11 -18.09
C MET A 316 -5.04 -1.96 -19.35
N GLU A 317 -6.12 -2.72 -19.56
CA GLU A 317 -6.33 -3.56 -20.75
C GLU A 317 -6.29 -2.76 -22.03
N LYS A 318 -6.96 -1.61 -22.06
CA LYS A 318 -6.97 -0.69 -23.21
C LYS A 318 -5.57 -0.25 -23.65
N HIS A 319 -4.64 -0.13 -22.70
CA HIS A 319 -3.27 0.32 -22.95
C HIS A 319 -2.22 -0.79 -22.88
N GLY A 320 -2.62 -2.07 -22.85
CA GLY A 320 -1.71 -3.21 -22.81
C GLY A 320 -0.86 -3.26 -21.52
N LEU A 321 -1.40 -2.77 -20.40
CA LEU A 321 -0.80 -2.84 -19.08
C LEU A 321 -1.49 -3.91 -18.22
N THR A 322 -0.82 -4.35 -17.16
CA THR A 322 -1.36 -5.30 -16.19
C THR A 322 -0.73 -5.05 -14.81
N SER A 323 -1.46 -5.33 -13.74
CA SER A 323 -0.92 -5.31 -12.38
C SER A 323 0.07 -6.45 -12.13
N LEU A 324 0.01 -7.52 -12.93
CA LEU A 324 0.87 -8.71 -12.79
C LEU A 324 2.32 -8.46 -13.23
N SER A 325 2.60 -7.35 -13.93
CA SER A 325 3.97 -6.96 -14.27
C SER A 325 4.74 -6.31 -13.11
N SER A 326 4.04 -5.91 -12.04
CA SER A 326 4.67 -5.37 -10.84
C SER A 326 5.21 -6.50 -9.97
N HIS A 327 6.48 -6.43 -9.62
CA HIS A 327 7.17 -7.43 -8.80
C HIS A 327 7.41 -6.95 -7.38
N THR A 328 7.08 -5.70 -7.08
CA THR A 328 7.34 -5.06 -5.79
C THR A 328 6.10 -4.30 -5.30
N MET A 329 6.15 -3.87 -4.04
CA MET A 329 5.17 -2.98 -3.41
C MET A 329 3.73 -3.54 -3.40
N CYS A 330 2.76 -2.66 -3.56
CA CYS A 330 1.37 -2.94 -3.21
C CYS A 330 0.62 -3.82 -4.20
N LEU A 331 0.91 -3.70 -5.50
CA LEU A 331 0.27 -4.53 -6.53
C LEU A 331 0.73 -5.98 -6.42
N GLU A 332 2.01 -6.21 -6.12
CA GLU A 332 2.51 -7.56 -5.81
C GLU A 332 1.98 -8.08 -4.46
N CYS A 333 1.93 -7.25 -3.43
CA CYS A 333 1.41 -7.64 -2.11
C CYS A 333 -0.07 -8.05 -2.14
N GLY A 334 -0.92 -7.24 -2.75
CA GLY A 334 -2.37 -7.49 -2.92
C GLY A 334 -3.21 -7.49 -1.64
N CYS A 335 -2.67 -7.05 -0.50
CA CYS A 335 -3.34 -7.20 0.80
C CYS A 335 -4.30 -6.06 1.17
N CYS A 336 -4.25 -4.91 0.47
CA CYS A 336 -4.92 -3.70 0.96
C CYS A 336 -6.15 -3.30 0.15
N ASP A 337 -6.30 -3.77 -1.09
CA ASP A 337 -7.39 -3.43 -1.99
C ASP A 337 -7.68 -4.59 -2.96
N ILE A 338 -8.70 -4.43 -3.81
CA ILE A 338 -8.96 -5.35 -4.92
C ILE A 338 -7.93 -5.07 -6.02
N VAL A 339 -7.13 -6.07 -6.39
CA VAL A 339 -6.08 -5.95 -7.41
C VAL A 339 -6.57 -6.55 -8.72
N PRO A 340 -6.69 -5.74 -9.81
CA PRO A 340 -7.05 -6.24 -11.13
C PRO A 340 -6.10 -7.35 -11.61
N PHE A 341 -6.62 -8.26 -12.44
CA PHE A 341 -5.94 -9.45 -12.99
C PHE A 341 -5.55 -10.53 -11.95
N ARG A 342 -5.54 -10.22 -10.67
CA ARG A 342 -5.36 -11.20 -9.59
C ARG A 342 -6.70 -11.58 -8.97
N ASP A 343 -7.46 -10.58 -8.57
CA ASP A 343 -8.70 -10.77 -7.83
C ASP A 343 -9.92 -10.81 -8.76
N ILE A 344 -9.86 -10.06 -9.85
CA ILE A 344 -10.94 -9.94 -10.85
C ILE A 344 -10.43 -10.12 -12.28
#